data_af7601334209146a3848edd120c4e878
#
_entry.id   af7601334209146a3848edd120c4e878
#
_cell.length_a   1.000
_cell.length_b   1.000
_cell.length_c   1.000
_cell.angle_alpha   90.00
_cell.angle_beta   90.00
_cell.angle_gamma   90.00
#
_symmetry.space_group_name_H-M   'P 1'
#
loop_
_entity.id
_entity.type
_entity.pdbx_description
1 polymer ?
#
loop_
_entity_poly.entity_id
_entity_poly.type
_entity_poly.pdbx_seq_one_letter_code
_entity_poly.pdbx_strand_id
1 'polypeptide(L)'
;VLKTALDMEERSHVELEDNYIFVVINIPVVRGNDMYDTVPLGIFLTPDFFITICLEESEVLYPFISNQTSTFYTYKKTRFLFQILYRTATMFLRYLQQINRRTDDIEVQLRHTTKNKDFFQLLELQKSMTYFTSALRTNGTVMERLLRLRGHSSYKHLLKMYEEDEDLLEDVIIENKQAIEMVEMY
;
A
#
# COMPACT_ATOMS: atom_id res chain seq x y z
N VAL A 1 2.03 3.78 -19.47
CA VAL A 1 1.53 2.77 -18.52
C VAL A 1 2.67 1.93 -17.96
N LEU A 2 3.38 1.08 -18.76
CA LEU A 2 4.50 0.25 -18.22
C LEU A 2 5.63 1.08 -17.63
N LYS A 3 6.02 2.19 -18.26
CA LYS A 3 7.03 3.11 -17.70
C LYS A 3 6.58 3.70 -16.38
N THR A 4 5.33 4.07 -16.25
CA THR A 4 4.72 4.60 -15.04
C THR A 4 4.74 3.58 -13.89
N ALA A 5 4.38 2.32 -14.16
CA ALA A 5 4.42 1.24 -13.16
C ALA A 5 5.84 0.87 -12.71
N LEU A 6 6.86 1.23 -13.49
CA LEU A 6 8.28 0.95 -13.24
C LEU A 6 9.06 2.19 -12.75
N ASP A 7 8.40 3.33 -12.60
CA ASP A 7 9.02 4.54 -12.09
C ASP A 7 8.95 4.56 -10.55
N MET A 8 10.10 4.50 -9.90
CA MET A 8 10.20 4.49 -8.43
C MET A 8 9.66 5.77 -7.77
N GLU A 9 9.56 6.87 -8.51
CA GLU A 9 9.06 8.15 -8.02
C GLU A 9 7.56 8.36 -8.34
N GLU A 10 6.90 7.37 -8.97
CA GLU A 10 5.51 7.49 -9.36
C GLU A 10 4.58 7.59 -8.17
N ARG A 11 3.67 8.54 -8.24
CA ARG A 11 2.64 8.73 -7.21
C ARG A 11 1.44 7.84 -7.46
N SER A 12 0.79 7.44 -6.37
CA SER A 12 -0.43 6.65 -6.45
C SER A 12 -1.53 7.39 -7.20
N HIS A 13 -2.11 6.73 -8.21
CA HIS A 13 -3.18 7.30 -9.04
C HIS A 13 -4.03 6.19 -9.69
N VAL A 14 -5.13 6.59 -10.31
CA VAL A 14 -6.01 5.71 -11.10
C VAL A 14 -6.20 6.32 -12.48
N GLU A 15 -5.93 5.54 -13.51
CA GLU A 15 -6.30 5.84 -14.89
C GLU A 15 -7.52 5.01 -15.28
N LEU A 16 -8.52 5.67 -15.88
CA LEU A 16 -9.78 5.06 -16.29
C LEU A 16 -9.93 5.21 -17.80
N GLU A 17 -9.92 4.08 -18.48
CA GLU A 17 -10.10 3.99 -19.92
C GLU A 17 -11.24 3.01 -20.25
N ASP A 18 -11.75 3.04 -21.47
CA ASP A 18 -12.90 2.21 -21.88
C ASP A 18 -12.61 0.71 -21.74
N ASN A 19 -11.37 0.29 -21.97
CA ASN A 19 -10.97 -1.11 -22.02
C ASN A 19 -10.11 -1.56 -20.83
N TYR A 20 -9.71 -0.64 -19.96
CA TYR A 20 -8.91 -0.99 -18.79
C TYR A 20 -9.02 0.04 -17.66
N ILE A 21 -8.73 -0.42 -16.47
CA ILE A 21 -8.43 0.42 -15.30
C ILE A 21 -6.99 0.14 -14.91
N PHE A 22 -6.20 1.19 -14.79
CA PHE A 22 -4.84 1.10 -14.26
C PHE A 22 -4.74 1.82 -12.93
N VAL A 23 -4.33 1.09 -11.91
CA VAL A 23 -4.17 1.59 -10.54
C VAL A 23 -2.70 1.51 -10.18
N VAL A 24 -2.13 2.61 -9.74
CA VAL A 24 -0.81 2.64 -9.10
C VAL A 24 -0.99 2.96 -7.63
N ILE A 25 -0.41 2.15 -6.78
CA ILE A 25 -0.32 2.38 -5.34
C ILE A 25 1.12 2.22 -4.88
N ASN A 26 1.49 2.89 -3.80
CA ASN A 26 2.77 2.68 -3.17
C ASN A 26 2.62 1.67 -2.04
N ILE A 27 3.40 0.60 -2.08
CA ILE A 27 3.39 -0.48 -1.08
C ILE A 27 4.64 -0.39 -0.20
N PRO A 28 4.54 -0.72 1.10
CA PRO A 28 5.69 -0.68 1.98
C PRO A 28 6.60 -1.88 1.76
N VAL A 29 7.91 -1.63 1.81
CA VAL A 29 8.94 -2.66 1.74
C VAL A 29 9.97 -2.46 2.85
N VAL A 30 10.63 -3.55 3.25
CA VAL A 30 11.74 -3.51 4.21
C VAL A 30 13.00 -3.93 3.47
N ARG A 31 14.00 -3.06 3.47
CA ARG A 31 15.32 -3.31 2.89
C ARG A 31 16.30 -3.49 4.02
N GLY A 32 16.92 -4.61 4.17
CA GLY A 32 17.96 -4.96 5.15
C GLY A 32 18.04 -4.04 6.40
N ASN A 33 18.57 -4.48 7.49
CA ASN A 33 18.84 -3.65 8.69
C ASN A 33 17.74 -2.66 9.13
N ASP A 34 16.45 -3.04 9.00
CA ASP A 34 15.30 -2.23 9.41
C ASP A 34 15.13 -0.90 8.64
N MET A 35 15.56 -0.81 7.39
CA MET A 35 15.24 0.32 6.52
C MET A 35 13.88 0.11 5.86
N TYR A 36 12.94 1.00 6.17
CA TYR A 36 11.59 0.97 5.60
C TYR A 36 11.49 1.96 4.44
N ASP A 37 10.93 1.51 3.33
CA ASP A 37 10.79 2.29 2.11
C ASP A 37 9.45 1.98 1.44
N THR A 38 9.16 2.61 0.32
CA THR A 38 7.98 2.35 -0.49
C THR A 38 8.35 2.11 -1.93
N VAL A 39 7.63 1.21 -2.59
CA VAL A 39 7.77 0.95 -4.02
C VAL A 39 6.41 0.99 -4.72
N PRO A 40 6.34 1.44 -5.97
CA PRO A 40 5.10 1.42 -6.72
C PRO A 40 4.69 -0.01 -7.07
N LEU A 41 3.39 -0.26 -6.95
CA LEU A 41 2.71 -1.46 -7.46
C LEU A 41 1.70 -1.02 -8.49
N GLY A 42 1.91 -1.36 -9.76
CA GLY A 42 0.97 -1.20 -10.84
C GLY A 42 -0.01 -2.37 -10.88
N ILE A 43 -1.31 -2.09 -10.95
CA ILE A 43 -2.39 -3.08 -11.07
C ILE A 43 -3.21 -2.74 -12.30
N PHE A 44 -3.29 -3.66 -13.23
CA PHE A 44 -3.97 -3.49 -14.50
C PHE A 44 -5.18 -4.43 -14.57
N LEU A 45 -6.36 -3.86 -14.69
CA LEU A 45 -7.62 -4.58 -14.83
C LEU A 45 -8.15 -4.42 -16.25
N THR A 46 -8.31 -5.55 -16.94
CA THR A 46 -9.00 -5.64 -18.23
C THR A 46 -10.20 -6.58 -18.12
N PRO A 47 -11.07 -6.69 -19.14
CA PRO A 47 -12.14 -7.68 -19.12
C PRO A 47 -11.64 -9.10 -18.86
N ASP A 48 -10.49 -9.48 -19.41
CA ASP A 48 -9.97 -10.84 -19.37
C ASP A 48 -8.86 -11.05 -18.35
N PHE A 49 -8.06 -10.01 -18.04
CA PHE A 49 -6.83 -10.14 -17.25
C PHE A 49 -6.82 -9.22 -16.01
N PHE A 50 -6.13 -9.70 -14.99
CA PHE A 50 -5.69 -8.94 -13.84
C PHE A 50 -4.16 -9.08 -13.77
N ILE A 51 -3.44 -7.98 -13.97
CA ILE A 51 -1.98 -7.98 -14.06
C ILE A 51 -1.42 -7.09 -12.96
N THR A 52 -0.47 -7.60 -12.20
CA THR A 52 0.30 -6.83 -11.22
C THR A 52 1.74 -6.66 -11.71
N ILE A 53 2.29 -5.47 -11.53
CA ILE A 53 3.64 -5.10 -11.94
C ILE A 53 4.33 -4.47 -10.73
N CYS A 54 5.40 -5.09 -10.25
CA CYS A 54 6.21 -4.59 -9.16
C CYS A 54 7.68 -4.81 -9.47
N LEU A 55 8.53 -3.86 -9.10
CA LEU A 55 9.99 -3.94 -9.34
C LEU A 55 10.72 -4.88 -8.38
N GLU A 56 10.14 -5.11 -7.22
CA GLU A 56 10.74 -5.90 -6.15
C GLU A 56 9.74 -6.97 -5.66
N GLU A 57 10.26 -8.03 -5.08
CA GLU A 57 9.42 -8.96 -4.33
C GLU A 57 8.76 -8.25 -3.14
N SER A 58 7.47 -8.49 -2.94
CA SER A 58 6.69 -7.79 -1.93
C SER A 58 5.96 -8.74 -1.00
N GLU A 59 6.09 -8.51 0.31
CA GLU A 59 5.29 -9.19 1.32
C GLU A 59 3.78 -8.94 1.16
N VAL A 60 3.39 -7.87 0.47
CA VAL A 60 1.99 -7.60 0.14
C VAL A 60 1.45 -8.64 -0.83
N LEU A 61 2.21 -8.97 -1.89
CA LEU A 61 1.80 -9.91 -2.93
C LEU A 61 2.08 -11.38 -2.59
N TYR A 62 3.07 -11.63 -1.75
CA TYR A 62 3.55 -12.99 -1.44
C TYR A 62 2.43 -13.99 -1.08
N PRO A 63 1.46 -13.68 -0.20
CA PRO A 63 0.41 -14.64 0.15
C PRO A 63 -0.52 -15.00 -1.00
N PHE A 64 -0.69 -14.10 -1.98
CA PHE A 64 -1.49 -14.36 -3.17
C PHE A 64 -0.73 -15.24 -4.16
N ILE A 65 0.59 -15.05 -4.29
CA ILE A 65 1.45 -15.84 -5.17
C ILE A 65 1.67 -17.24 -4.60
N SER A 66 1.88 -17.35 -3.27
CA SER A 66 2.14 -18.62 -2.58
C SER A 66 0.89 -19.43 -2.23
N ASN A 67 -0.30 -18.95 -2.66
CA ASN A 67 -1.60 -19.59 -2.39
C ASN A 67 -1.88 -19.84 -0.89
N GLN A 68 -1.36 -18.97 -0.02
CA GLN A 68 -1.53 -19.04 1.44
C GLN A 68 -2.81 -18.37 1.95
N THR A 69 -3.55 -17.69 1.07
CA THR A 69 -4.83 -17.04 1.38
C THR A 69 -6.00 -17.97 1.01
N SER A 70 -6.73 -18.45 2.00
CA SER A 70 -7.85 -19.40 1.84
C SER A 70 -9.11 -18.83 1.15
N THR A 71 -9.20 -17.49 1.05
CA THR A 71 -10.40 -16.78 0.53
C THR A 71 -10.13 -15.98 -0.74
N PHE A 72 -9.12 -16.38 -1.50
CA PHE A 72 -8.68 -15.67 -2.69
C PHE A 72 -9.17 -16.34 -3.96
N TYR A 73 -9.86 -15.57 -4.80
CA TYR A 73 -10.36 -16.03 -6.10
C TYR A 73 -9.97 -15.04 -7.20
N THR A 74 -9.12 -15.47 -8.13
CA THR A 74 -8.61 -14.63 -9.23
C THR A 74 -9.70 -14.12 -10.17
N TYR A 75 -10.82 -14.84 -10.32
CA TYR A 75 -11.94 -14.41 -11.15
C TYR A 75 -12.76 -13.25 -10.53
N LYS A 76 -12.69 -13.05 -9.21
CA LYS A 76 -13.29 -11.90 -8.52
C LYS A 76 -12.33 -10.71 -8.52
N LYS A 77 -12.07 -10.13 -9.69
CA LYS A 77 -11.03 -9.11 -9.89
C LYS A 77 -11.18 -7.88 -8.99
N THR A 78 -12.40 -7.38 -8.81
CA THR A 78 -12.67 -6.23 -7.92
C THR A 78 -12.30 -6.56 -6.48
N ARG A 79 -12.77 -7.69 -5.98
CA ARG A 79 -12.45 -8.16 -4.63
C ARG A 79 -10.94 -8.38 -4.45
N PHE A 80 -10.29 -8.94 -5.46
CA PHE A 80 -8.85 -9.14 -5.44
C PHE A 80 -8.07 -7.82 -5.35
N LEU A 81 -8.46 -6.82 -6.14
CA LEU A 81 -7.90 -5.48 -6.03
C LEU A 81 -8.01 -4.96 -4.59
N PHE A 82 -9.21 -5.03 -3.99
CA PHE A 82 -9.44 -4.51 -2.64
C PHE A 82 -8.72 -5.32 -1.56
N GLN A 83 -8.53 -6.62 -1.74
CA GLN A 83 -7.69 -7.44 -0.86
C GLN A 83 -6.22 -7.03 -0.90
N ILE A 84 -5.68 -6.66 -2.07
CA ILE A 84 -4.32 -6.11 -2.18
C ILE A 84 -4.23 -4.77 -1.45
N LEU A 85 -5.22 -3.87 -1.63
CA LEU A 85 -5.27 -2.58 -0.94
C LEU A 85 -5.37 -2.75 0.57
N TYR A 86 -6.23 -3.67 1.06
CA TYR A 86 -6.38 -3.98 2.48
C TYR A 86 -5.05 -4.46 3.07
N ARG A 87 -4.41 -5.40 2.40
CA ARG A 87 -3.13 -5.91 2.83
C ARG A 87 -2.05 -4.83 2.84
N THR A 88 -2.06 -3.93 1.86
CA THR A 88 -1.15 -2.78 1.82
C THR A 88 -1.32 -1.90 3.05
N ALA A 89 -2.56 -1.52 3.39
CA ALA A 89 -2.84 -0.70 4.56
C ALA A 89 -2.42 -1.39 5.88
N THR A 90 -2.76 -2.66 6.04
CA THR A 90 -2.36 -3.44 7.23
C THR A 90 -0.85 -3.64 7.35
N MET A 91 -0.13 -3.74 6.23
CA MET A 91 1.34 -3.81 6.24
C MET A 91 1.97 -2.48 6.66
N PHE A 92 1.43 -1.34 6.21
CA PHE A 92 1.86 -0.02 6.70
C PHE A 92 1.69 0.07 8.21
N LEU A 93 0.51 -0.28 8.76
CA LEU A 93 0.26 -0.27 10.21
C LEU A 93 1.27 -1.14 10.96
N ARG A 94 1.53 -2.34 10.47
CA ARG A 94 2.51 -3.26 11.06
C ARG A 94 3.91 -2.65 11.10
N TYR A 95 4.35 -2.06 9.99
CA TYR A 95 5.69 -1.47 9.92
C TYR A 95 5.81 -0.18 10.74
N LEU A 96 4.75 0.63 10.80
CA LEU A 96 4.71 1.80 11.68
C LEU A 96 4.87 1.40 13.15
N GLN A 97 4.24 0.33 13.60
CA GLN A 97 4.43 -0.21 14.95
C GLN A 97 5.87 -0.67 15.20
N GLN A 98 6.51 -1.28 14.20
CA GLN A 98 7.91 -1.70 14.29
C GLN A 98 8.85 -0.49 14.36
N ILE A 99 8.62 0.53 13.50
CA ILE A 99 9.39 1.78 13.51
C ILE A 99 9.30 2.44 14.89
N ASN A 100 8.08 2.57 15.44
CA ASN A 100 7.88 3.19 16.74
C ASN A 100 8.66 2.46 17.84
N ARG A 101 8.52 1.15 17.94
CA ARG A 101 9.28 0.34 18.91
C ARG A 101 10.79 0.52 18.76
N ARG A 102 11.26 0.57 17.51
CA ARG A 102 12.68 0.75 17.22
C ARG A 102 13.18 2.13 17.63
N THR A 103 12.35 3.18 17.41
CA THR A 103 12.64 4.54 17.85
C THR A 103 12.77 4.60 19.39
N ASP A 104 11.80 4.03 20.11
CA ASP A 104 11.83 3.96 21.58
C ASP A 104 13.11 3.28 22.10
N ASP A 105 13.49 2.14 21.49
CA ASP A 105 14.71 1.41 21.86
C ASP A 105 15.99 2.26 21.68
N ILE A 106 16.07 2.97 20.55
CA ILE A 106 17.21 3.84 20.25
C ILE A 106 17.25 5.05 21.20
N GLU A 107 16.11 5.66 21.52
CA GLU A 107 16.03 6.76 22.47
C GLU A 107 16.52 6.35 23.87
N VAL A 108 16.14 5.15 24.33
CA VAL A 108 16.64 4.62 25.60
C VAL A 108 18.16 4.44 25.58
N GLN A 109 18.71 3.91 24.47
CA GLN A 109 20.16 3.74 24.29
C GLN A 109 20.92 5.08 24.32
N LEU A 110 20.37 6.11 23.63
CA LEU A 110 20.96 7.44 23.59
C LEU A 110 21.04 8.14 24.95
N ARG A 111 20.09 7.84 25.86
CA ARG A 111 20.14 8.36 27.24
C ARG A 111 21.34 7.82 28.05
N HIS A 112 21.85 6.66 27.67
CA HIS A 112 22.95 5.99 28.38
C HIS A 112 24.31 6.15 27.68
N THR A 113 24.30 6.26 26.32
CA THR A 113 25.54 6.35 25.54
C THR A 113 25.26 7.14 24.26
N THR A 114 25.97 8.26 24.06
CA THR A 114 25.87 9.05 22.83
C THR A 114 26.75 8.42 21.75
N LYS A 115 26.17 7.60 20.88
CA LYS A 115 26.88 7.06 19.72
C LYS A 115 26.33 7.70 18.44
N ASN A 116 27.20 8.17 17.58
CA ASN A 116 26.81 8.73 16.27
C ASN A 116 25.95 7.75 15.45
N LYS A 117 26.19 6.44 15.59
CA LYS A 117 25.43 5.41 14.90
C LYS A 117 23.93 5.45 15.25
N ASP A 118 23.60 5.63 16.51
CA ASP A 118 22.21 5.63 16.99
C ASP A 118 21.46 6.86 16.46
N PHE A 119 22.16 8.00 16.35
CA PHE A 119 21.61 9.19 15.73
C PHE A 119 21.31 9.00 14.22
N PHE A 120 22.22 8.37 13.48
CA PHE A 120 21.97 8.05 12.06
C PHE A 120 20.80 7.07 11.88
N GLN A 121 20.62 6.12 12.77
CA GLN A 121 19.46 5.23 12.72
C GLN A 121 18.15 5.99 12.92
N LEU A 122 18.07 6.95 13.84
CA LEU A 122 16.88 7.79 14.00
C LEU A 122 16.57 8.60 12.74
N LEU A 123 17.59 9.16 12.09
CA LEU A 123 17.40 9.88 10.81
C LEU A 123 16.85 8.98 9.71
N GLU A 124 17.31 7.73 9.61
CA GLU A 124 16.77 6.77 8.64
C GLU A 124 15.32 6.39 8.96
N LEU A 125 14.96 6.20 10.23
CA LEU A 125 13.57 5.95 10.61
C LEU A 125 12.68 7.17 10.31
N GLN A 126 13.15 8.39 10.58
CA GLN A 126 12.42 9.61 10.24
C GLN A 126 12.20 9.76 8.73
N LYS A 127 13.19 9.40 7.91
CA LYS A 127 13.07 9.35 6.45
C LYS A 127 12.01 8.35 6.01
N SER A 128 12.01 7.16 6.60
CA SER A 128 11.00 6.11 6.36
C SER A 128 9.58 6.60 6.67
N MET A 129 9.40 7.31 7.79
CA MET A 129 8.12 7.93 8.17
C MET A 129 7.65 8.94 7.13
N THR A 130 8.56 9.73 6.56
CA THR A 130 8.24 10.70 5.50
C THR A 130 7.73 10.00 4.23
N TYR A 131 8.38 8.91 3.83
CA TYR A 131 7.93 8.11 2.68
C TYR A 131 6.56 7.47 2.94
N PHE A 132 6.37 6.90 4.12
CA PHE A 132 5.08 6.30 4.51
C PHE A 132 3.96 7.33 4.53
N THR A 133 4.20 8.51 5.07
CA THR A 133 3.22 9.62 5.07
C THR A 133 2.77 9.96 3.65
N SER A 134 3.74 10.16 2.75
CA SER A 134 3.45 10.47 1.35
C SER A 134 2.66 9.36 0.66
N ALA A 135 3.09 8.10 0.83
CA ALA A 135 2.46 6.93 0.24
C ALA A 135 1.02 6.73 0.75
N LEU A 136 0.80 6.79 2.06
CA LEU A 136 -0.51 6.61 2.67
C LEU A 136 -1.51 7.67 2.22
N ARG A 137 -1.09 8.94 2.14
CA ARG A 137 -1.95 10.03 1.66
C ARG A 137 -2.33 9.85 0.19
N THR A 138 -1.37 9.50 -0.68
CA THR A 138 -1.65 9.29 -2.10
C THR A 138 -2.45 8.01 -2.34
N ASN A 139 -2.19 6.93 -1.61
CA ASN A 139 -3.01 5.72 -1.63
C ASN A 139 -4.46 6.01 -1.20
N GLY A 140 -4.65 6.84 -0.18
CA GLY A 140 -5.98 7.27 0.27
C GLY A 140 -6.79 7.93 -0.84
N THR A 141 -6.18 8.79 -1.66
CA THR A 141 -6.86 9.40 -2.80
C THR A 141 -7.26 8.40 -3.87
N VAL A 142 -6.45 7.36 -4.08
CA VAL A 142 -6.78 6.23 -4.99
C VAL A 142 -7.99 5.46 -4.46
N MET A 143 -7.99 5.09 -3.17
CA MET A 143 -9.09 4.34 -2.54
C MET A 143 -10.41 5.10 -2.61
N GLU A 144 -10.40 6.40 -2.30
CA GLU A 144 -11.57 7.27 -2.41
C GLU A 144 -12.05 7.43 -3.85
N ARG A 145 -11.14 7.46 -4.83
CA ARG A 145 -11.51 7.51 -6.24
C ARG A 145 -12.16 6.22 -6.69
N LEU A 146 -11.65 5.07 -6.26
CA LEU A 146 -12.27 3.77 -6.53
C LEU A 146 -13.67 3.67 -5.90
N LEU A 147 -13.86 4.16 -4.68
CA LEU A 147 -15.17 4.18 -4.03
C LEU A 147 -16.19 5.04 -4.81
N ARG A 148 -15.76 6.16 -5.39
CA ARG A 148 -16.63 7.00 -6.25
C ARG A 148 -17.07 6.33 -7.55
N LEU A 149 -16.37 5.27 -7.99
CA LEU A 149 -16.83 4.47 -9.15
C LEU A 149 -18.02 3.57 -8.83
N ARG A 150 -18.42 3.47 -7.59
CA ARG A 150 -19.64 2.80 -7.13
C ARG A 150 -20.84 3.29 -7.93
N GLY A 151 -21.55 2.38 -8.55
CA GLY A 151 -22.73 2.70 -9.34
C GLY A 151 -22.51 3.30 -10.73
N HIS A 152 -21.28 3.66 -11.11
CA HIS A 152 -20.99 4.12 -12.45
C HIS A 152 -21.11 3.00 -13.48
N SER A 153 -22.09 3.11 -14.37
CA SER A 153 -22.40 2.09 -15.40
C SER A 153 -21.26 1.88 -16.40
N SER A 154 -20.50 2.95 -16.70
CA SER A 154 -19.44 2.93 -17.70
C SER A 154 -18.29 1.96 -17.39
N TYR A 155 -17.99 1.70 -16.13
CA TYR A 155 -16.87 0.85 -15.71
C TYR A 155 -17.29 -0.49 -15.11
N LYS A 156 -18.61 -0.81 -15.13
CA LYS A 156 -19.12 -2.08 -14.56
C LYS A 156 -18.53 -3.34 -15.20
N HIS A 157 -18.11 -3.26 -16.45
CA HIS A 157 -17.49 -4.37 -17.15
C HIS A 157 -16.05 -4.65 -16.71
N LEU A 158 -15.38 -3.65 -16.08
CA LEU A 158 -14.01 -3.76 -15.56
C LEU A 158 -13.98 -3.89 -14.04
N LEU A 159 -14.81 -3.09 -13.34
CA LEU A 159 -14.84 -3.00 -11.89
C LEU A 159 -16.30 -3.15 -11.40
N LYS A 160 -16.77 -4.39 -11.29
CA LYS A 160 -18.09 -4.68 -10.75
C LYS A 160 -17.97 -4.83 -9.23
N MET A 161 -18.56 -3.88 -8.50
CA MET A 161 -18.64 -3.91 -7.05
C MET A 161 -19.97 -4.53 -6.61
N TYR A 162 -19.89 -5.49 -5.72
CA TYR A 162 -21.00 -6.00 -4.93
C TYR A 162 -20.95 -5.35 -3.54
N GLU A 163 -22.05 -5.42 -2.77
CA GLU A 163 -22.13 -4.85 -1.43
C GLU A 163 -20.96 -5.27 -0.52
N GLU A 164 -20.61 -6.54 -0.53
CA GLU A 164 -19.45 -7.07 0.21
C GLU A 164 -18.09 -6.50 -0.24
N ASP A 165 -17.98 -6.06 -1.49
CA ASP A 165 -16.75 -5.45 -2.01
C ASP A 165 -16.69 -3.97 -1.60
N GLU A 166 -17.85 -3.29 -1.55
CA GLU A 166 -17.96 -1.93 -1.06
C GLU A 166 -17.58 -1.86 0.42
N ASP A 167 -18.12 -2.77 1.25
CA ASP A 167 -17.76 -2.89 2.67
C ASP A 167 -16.26 -3.11 2.85
N LEU A 168 -15.66 -4.01 2.05
CA LEU A 168 -14.21 -4.25 2.08
C LEU A 168 -13.42 -2.98 1.72
N LEU A 169 -13.85 -2.21 0.72
CA LEU A 169 -13.15 -0.98 0.34
C LEU A 169 -13.29 0.11 1.42
N GLU A 170 -14.44 0.20 2.09
CA GLU A 170 -14.64 1.09 3.23
C GLU A 170 -13.71 0.71 4.39
N ASP A 171 -13.57 -0.58 4.70
CA ASP A 171 -12.61 -1.08 5.69
C ASP A 171 -11.16 -0.71 5.31
N VAL A 172 -10.79 -0.87 4.04
CA VAL A 172 -9.46 -0.45 3.54
C VAL A 172 -9.20 1.03 3.78
N ILE A 173 -10.18 1.88 3.52
CA ILE A 173 -10.09 3.34 3.75
C ILE A 173 -9.91 3.64 5.23
N ILE A 174 -10.62 2.95 6.11
CA ILE A 174 -10.48 3.08 7.56
C ILE A 174 -9.07 2.70 8.01
N GLU A 175 -8.57 1.54 7.60
CA GLU A 175 -7.21 1.08 7.93
C GLU A 175 -6.14 2.05 7.43
N ASN A 176 -6.31 2.56 6.21
CA ASN A 176 -5.37 3.55 5.65
C ASN A 176 -5.40 4.88 6.42
N LYS A 177 -6.58 5.35 6.85
CA LYS A 177 -6.71 6.55 7.69
C LYS A 177 -6.07 6.35 9.06
N GLN A 178 -6.28 5.19 9.68
CA GLN A 178 -5.63 4.83 10.93
C GLN A 178 -4.10 4.86 10.80
N ALA A 179 -3.56 4.38 9.68
CA ALA A 179 -2.12 4.45 9.42
C ALA A 179 -1.63 5.89 9.25
N ILE A 180 -2.41 6.77 8.60
CA ILE A 180 -2.09 8.20 8.49
C ILE A 180 -2.06 8.86 9.88
N GLU A 181 -3.08 8.64 10.69
CA GLU A 181 -3.15 9.17 12.06
C GLU A 181 -1.96 8.68 12.91
N MET A 182 -1.60 7.40 12.77
CA MET A 182 -0.46 6.82 13.47
C MET A 182 0.87 7.47 13.06
N VAL A 183 1.09 7.69 11.76
CA VAL A 183 2.33 8.32 11.28
C VAL A 183 2.42 9.80 11.65
N GLU A 184 1.30 10.48 11.83
CA GLU A 184 1.25 11.88 12.27
C GLU A 184 1.46 12.02 13.80
N MET A 185 1.24 10.96 14.54
CA MET A 185 1.41 10.94 16.00
C MET A 185 2.88 10.64 16.40
N TYR A 186 3.64 9.97 15.56
CA TYR A 186 5.05 9.60 15.80
C TYR A 186 6.01 10.66 15.27
#